data_27dfc238afeaf204699d8f61236ca67f
#
_entry.id   27dfc238afeaf204699d8f61236ca67f
#
_cell.length_a   1.000
_cell.length_b   1.000
_cell.length_c   1.000
_cell.angle_alpha   90.00
_cell.angle_beta   90.00
_cell.angle_gamma   90.00
#
_symmetry.space_group_name_H-M   'P 1'
#
loop_
_entity.id
_entity.type
_entity.pdbx_description
1 polymer ?
#
loop_
_entity_poly.entity_id
_entity_poly.type
_entity_poly.pdbx_seq_one_letter_code
_entity_poly.pdbx_strand_id
1 'polypeptide(L)'
;MKPDYISIPDWKILTKKYPDTNKLLETLSTGYPPQYLIGNVEFYGNIINVDERVLIPRFETETLVDKTINYAKKVFSNKINIIDLGTGSGCIAISLKKNLDCDVTALDISSDALEVARTNAALNNTEINFINQSMTDSLNNNYDIIISNPPYIPYDGYVQDKVKNNEPNLALFASDNGLYFYKEILNKHLNNLNSPGLLSFEIGDNQKELLEKNVKSTNLKYSFENDLQGLPRYLFIFK
;
A
#
# COMPACT_ATOMS: atom_id res chain seq x y z
N MET A 1 -19.48 -11.33 24.97
CA MET A 1 -18.07 -11.26 25.46
C MET A 1 -17.21 -10.73 24.34
N LYS A 2 -16.19 -9.90 24.63
CA LYS A 2 -15.27 -9.37 23.61
C LYS A 2 -14.49 -10.51 22.92
N PRO A 3 -14.43 -10.58 21.57
CA PRO A 3 -13.56 -11.52 20.88
C PRO A 3 -12.07 -11.26 21.20
N ASP A 4 -11.26 -12.31 21.33
CA ASP A 4 -9.86 -12.21 21.75
C ASP A 4 -8.97 -11.46 20.74
N TYR A 5 -9.29 -11.54 19.45
CA TYR A 5 -8.57 -10.88 18.36
C TYR A 5 -8.89 -9.39 18.20
N ILE A 6 -9.80 -8.82 18.99
CA ILE A 6 -10.13 -7.38 18.97
C ILE A 6 -9.47 -6.70 20.17
N SER A 7 -8.82 -5.58 19.95
CA SER A 7 -8.24 -4.79 21.03
C SER A 7 -9.30 -4.22 21.98
N ILE A 8 -8.95 -3.89 23.20
CA ILE A 8 -9.87 -3.24 24.15
C ILE A 8 -10.34 -1.86 23.64
N PRO A 9 -9.47 -0.99 23.10
CA PRO A 9 -9.91 0.27 22.48
C PRO A 9 -10.92 0.07 21.35
N ASP A 10 -10.62 -0.83 20.41
CA ASP A 10 -11.51 -1.10 19.26
C ASP A 10 -12.86 -1.65 19.72
N TRP A 11 -12.86 -2.54 20.70
CA TRP A 11 -14.09 -3.06 21.26
C TRP A 11 -14.97 -1.96 21.87
N LYS A 12 -14.36 -0.99 22.56
CA LYS A 12 -15.10 0.16 23.10
C LYS A 12 -15.71 1.02 21.98
N ILE A 13 -14.98 1.25 20.91
CA ILE A 13 -15.49 1.99 19.73
C ILE A 13 -16.65 1.24 19.11
N LEU A 14 -16.47 -0.07 18.84
CA LEU A 14 -17.47 -0.91 18.21
C LEU A 14 -18.76 -0.99 19.04
N THR A 15 -18.69 -1.25 20.34
CA THR A 15 -19.89 -1.34 21.20
C THR A 15 -20.61 -0.02 21.39
N LYS A 16 -19.90 1.11 21.28
CA LYS A 16 -20.51 2.44 21.26
C LYS A 16 -21.22 2.71 19.94
N LYS A 17 -20.61 2.31 18.80
CA LYS A 17 -21.16 2.52 17.45
C LYS A 17 -22.30 1.55 17.14
N TYR A 18 -22.21 0.33 17.66
CA TYR A 18 -23.19 -0.77 17.47
C TYR A 18 -23.70 -1.25 18.83
N PRO A 19 -24.78 -0.62 19.37
CA PRO A 19 -25.31 -0.95 20.70
C PRO A 19 -25.87 -2.38 20.81
N ASP A 20 -26.38 -2.95 19.69
CA ASP A 20 -26.78 -4.37 19.65
C ASP A 20 -25.53 -5.25 19.55
N THR A 21 -25.00 -5.58 20.72
CA THR A 21 -23.79 -6.40 20.85
C THR A 21 -23.96 -7.81 20.26
N ASN A 22 -25.18 -8.38 20.26
CA ASN A 22 -25.41 -9.71 19.69
C ASN A 22 -25.25 -9.67 18.16
N LYS A 23 -25.87 -8.70 17.50
CA LYS A 23 -25.74 -8.47 16.06
C LYS A 23 -24.29 -8.14 15.67
N LEU A 24 -23.60 -7.33 16.48
CA LEU A 24 -22.17 -7.04 16.27
C LEU A 24 -21.34 -8.32 16.33
N LEU A 25 -21.55 -9.17 17.33
CA LEU A 25 -20.83 -10.44 17.47
C LEU A 25 -21.15 -11.40 16.32
N GLU A 26 -22.38 -11.45 15.86
CA GLU A 26 -22.79 -12.22 14.69
C GLU A 26 -22.02 -11.78 13.45
N THR A 27 -22.00 -10.47 13.16
CA THR A 27 -21.22 -9.91 12.04
C THR A 27 -19.72 -10.24 12.16
N LEU A 28 -19.13 -10.06 13.33
CA LEU A 28 -17.71 -10.37 13.55
C LEU A 28 -17.41 -11.88 13.43
N SER A 29 -18.38 -12.75 13.76
CA SER A 29 -18.23 -14.21 13.65
C SER A 29 -18.15 -14.70 12.20
N THR A 30 -18.63 -13.92 11.22
CA THR A 30 -18.47 -14.21 9.79
C THR A 30 -17.05 -13.94 9.29
N GLY A 31 -16.18 -13.35 10.11
CA GLY A 31 -14.84 -12.91 9.72
C GLY A 31 -14.80 -11.50 9.13
N TYR A 32 -15.91 -10.75 9.21
CA TYR A 32 -15.94 -9.36 8.73
C TYR A 32 -14.93 -8.50 9.50
N PRO A 33 -14.06 -7.72 8.80
CA PRO A 33 -13.00 -6.96 9.44
C PRO A 33 -13.52 -5.91 10.42
N PRO A 34 -13.08 -5.92 11.68
CA PRO A 34 -13.47 -4.89 12.65
C PRO A 34 -13.07 -3.48 12.20
N GLN A 35 -12.02 -3.32 11.40
CA GLN A 35 -11.58 -2.04 10.86
C GLN A 35 -12.64 -1.40 9.95
N TYR A 36 -13.32 -2.18 9.12
CA TYR A 36 -14.43 -1.67 8.30
C TYR A 36 -15.64 -1.27 9.14
N LEU A 37 -15.90 -1.99 10.22
CA LEU A 37 -16.95 -1.58 11.17
C LEU A 37 -16.58 -0.31 11.92
N ILE A 38 -15.33 -0.14 12.32
CA ILE A 38 -14.79 1.09 12.92
C ILE A 38 -14.86 2.23 11.91
N GLY A 39 -14.47 1.97 10.66
CA GLY A 39 -14.46 2.87 9.53
C GLY A 39 -13.14 3.59 9.29
N ASN A 40 -12.13 3.34 10.12
CA ASN A 40 -10.79 3.88 9.94
C ASN A 40 -9.73 3.04 10.65
N VAL A 41 -8.47 3.28 10.30
CA VAL A 41 -7.26 2.78 10.96
C VAL A 41 -6.27 3.92 11.14
N GLU A 42 -5.37 3.77 12.10
CA GLU A 42 -4.17 4.58 12.16
C GLU A 42 -3.12 3.99 11.24
N PHE A 43 -2.45 4.83 10.44
CA PHE A 43 -1.34 4.44 9.56
C PHE A 43 -0.31 5.56 9.53
N TYR A 44 0.90 5.27 9.98
CA TYR A 44 2.04 6.19 10.03
C TYR A 44 1.67 7.56 10.65
N GLY A 45 0.92 7.51 11.77
CA GLY A 45 0.42 8.68 12.49
C GLY A 45 -0.70 9.45 11.79
N ASN A 46 -1.33 8.87 10.78
CA ASN A 46 -2.48 9.45 10.06
C ASN A 46 -3.73 8.62 10.32
N ILE A 47 -4.89 9.26 10.35
CA ILE A 47 -6.19 8.56 10.37
C ILE A 47 -6.60 8.30 8.93
N ILE A 48 -6.76 7.04 8.57
CA ILE A 48 -7.12 6.59 7.22
C ILE A 48 -8.49 5.89 7.28
N ASN A 49 -9.49 6.48 6.66
CA ASN A 49 -10.80 5.84 6.50
C ASN A 49 -10.66 4.63 5.59
N VAL A 50 -11.35 3.56 5.96
CA VAL A 50 -11.37 2.31 5.21
C VAL A 50 -12.77 1.73 5.18
N ASP A 51 -13.12 1.15 4.04
CA ASP A 51 -14.29 0.30 3.81
C ASP A 51 -13.96 -0.75 2.74
N GLU A 52 -14.93 -1.53 2.30
CA GLU A 52 -14.74 -2.66 1.37
C GLU A 52 -14.17 -2.28 0.00
N ARG A 53 -14.07 -0.98 -0.31
CA ARG A 53 -13.50 -0.45 -1.57
C ARG A 53 -11.97 -0.46 -1.58
N VAL A 54 -11.32 -0.57 -0.41
CA VAL A 54 -9.86 -0.45 -0.29
C VAL A 54 -9.28 -1.54 0.61
N LEU A 55 -8.05 -1.94 0.31
CA LEU A 55 -7.25 -2.77 1.21
C LEU A 55 -7.06 -2.06 2.55
N ILE A 56 -7.25 -2.77 3.65
CA ILE A 56 -6.91 -2.24 4.98
C ILE A 56 -5.39 -2.06 5.06
N PRO A 57 -4.89 -0.83 5.32
CA PRO A 57 -3.46 -0.58 5.45
C PRO A 57 -2.77 -1.54 6.43
N ARG A 58 -1.60 -2.07 6.04
CA ARG A 58 -0.85 -3.05 6.82
C ARG A 58 0.34 -2.38 7.51
N PHE A 59 0.74 -2.94 8.64
CA PHE A 59 1.89 -2.46 9.41
C PHE A 59 3.21 -2.57 8.62
N GLU A 60 3.37 -3.62 7.82
CA GLU A 60 4.53 -3.80 6.97
C GLU A 60 4.69 -2.64 5.97
N THR A 61 3.57 -2.12 5.46
CA THR A 61 3.56 -0.99 4.53
C THR A 61 4.04 0.32 5.21
N GLU A 62 3.83 0.50 6.52
CA GLU A 62 4.43 1.64 7.25
C GLU A 62 5.96 1.60 7.22
N THR A 63 6.55 0.39 7.30
CA THR A 63 8.00 0.22 7.20
C THR A 63 8.52 0.55 5.79
N LEU A 64 7.78 0.21 4.73
CA LEU A 64 8.11 0.63 3.37
C LEU A 64 8.16 2.16 3.26
N VAL A 65 7.14 2.84 3.80
CA VAL A 65 7.06 4.30 3.84
C VAL A 65 8.23 4.89 4.63
N ASP A 66 8.51 4.39 5.83
CA ASP A 66 9.61 4.87 6.67
C ASP A 66 10.97 4.78 5.96
N LYS A 67 11.27 3.63 5.37
CA LYS A 67 12.52 3.42 4.62
C LYS A 67 12.63 4.34 3.40
N THR A 68 11.53 4.55 2.69
CA THR A 68 11.47 5.46 1.53
C THR A 68 11.70 6.91 1.97
N ILE A 69 11.08 7.36 3.07
CA ILE A 69 11.29 8.70 3.64
C ILE A 69 12.76 8.88 4.07
N ASN A 70 13.33 7.88 4.74
CA ASN A 70 14.71 7.92 5.21
C ASN A 70 15.71 7.99 4.06
N TYR A 71 15.45 7.28 2.95
CA TYR A 71 16.24 7.43 1.72
C TYR A 71 16.10 8.84 1.14
N ALA A 72 14.86 9.31 0.97
CA ALA A 72 14.58 10.62 0.39
C ALA A 72 15.32 11.74 1.13
N LYS A 73 15.26 11.77 2.46
CA LYS A 73 15.93 12.75 3.31
C LYS A 73 17.47 12.71 3.22
N LYS A 74 18.04 11.57 2.84
CA LYS A 74 19.51 11.43 2.68
C LYS A 74 20.00 11.86 1.30
N VAL A 75 19.17 11.70 0.28
CA VAL A 75 19.59 11.85 -1.12
C VAL A 75 19.14 13.17 -1.71
N PHE A 76 17.96 13.65 -1.37
CA PHE A 76 17.38 14.85 -1.96
C PHE A 76 17.42 16.02 -0.98
N SER A 77 17.89 17.16 -1.46
CA SER A 77 17.91 18.43 -0.71
C SER A 77 16.84 19.43 -1.18
N ASN A 78 16.18 19.13 -2.29
CA ASN A 78 15.15 19.98 -2.90
C ASN A 78 13.81 19.24 -2.92
N LYS A 79 12.75 19.97 -3.28
CA LYS A 79 11.43 19.40 -3.53
C LYS A 79 11.49 18.32 -4.61
N ILE A 80 10.87 17.17 -4.35
CA ILE A 80 10.86 15.98 -5.21
C ILE A 80 9.47 15.62 -5.73
N ASN A 81 9.45 14.87 -6.82
CA ASN A 81 8.24 14.33 -7.43
C ASN A 81 8.12 12.84 -7.09
N ILE A 82 7.00 12.43 -6.51
CA ILE A 82 6.74 11.05 -6.10
C ILE A 82 5.49 10.55 -6.81
N ILE A 83 5.51 9.28 -7.19
CA ILE A 83 4.29 8.57 -7.62
C ILE A 83 4.05 7.32 -6.79
N ASP A 84 2.81 7.17 -6.31
CA ASP A 84 2.29 6.00 -5.62
C ASP A 84 1.41 5.21 -6.59
N LEU A 85 1.84 3.99 -6.93
CA LEU A 85 1.19 3.13 -7.91
C LEU A 85 0.27 2.11 -7.23
N GLY A 86 -1.04 2.22 -7.45
CA GLY A 86 -2.04 1.42 -6.75
C GLY A 86 -2.28 1.94 -5.34
N THR A 87 -2.66 3.21 -5.25
CA THR A 87 -2.69 3.94 -3.96
C THR A 87 -3.73 3.44 -2.97
N GLY A 88 -4.78 2.73 -3.44
CA GLY A 88 -5.86 2.21 -2.60
C GLY A 88 -6.50 3.30 -1.73
N SER A 89 -6.34 3.19 -0.42
CA SER A 89 -6.84 4.19 0.55
C SER A 89 -6.09 5.52 0.56
N GLY A 90 -4.98 5.64 -0.18
CA GLY A 90 -4.10 6.82 -0.18
C GLY A 90 -3.09 6.85 0.96
N CYS A 91 -3.00 5.80 1.78
CA CYS A 91 -2.20 5.81 3.01
C CYS A 91 -0.71 6.06 2.78
N ILE A 92 -0.11 5.48 1.73
CA ILE A 92 1.29 5.71 1.34
C ILE A 92 1.47 7.16 0.88
N ALA A 93 0.69 7.59 -0.10
CA ALA A 93 0.75 8.93 -0.68
C ALA A 93 0.61 10.04 0.36
N ILE A 94 -0.36 9.92 1.28
CA ILE A 94 -0.61 10.85 2.38
C ILE A 94 0.61 10.90 3.32
N SER A 95 1.14 9.74 3.70
CA SER A 95 2.27 9.66 4.62
C SER A 95 3.53 10.29 4.03
N LEU A 96 3.80 10.07 2.74
CA LEU A 96 4.93 10.70 2.04
C LEU A 96 4.75 12.23 1.96
N LYS A 97 3.56 12.69 1.58
CA LYS A 97 3.25 14.14 1.46
C LYS A 97 3.41 14.88 2.78
N LYS A 98 3.08 14.24 3.91
CA LYS A 98 3.21 14.86 5.25
C LYS A 98 4.64 14.90 5.79
N ASN A 99 5.52 14.04 5.29
CA ASN A 99 6.86 13.86 5.86
C ASN A 99 8.00 14.36 4.97
N LEU A 100 7.70 14.74 3.72
CA LEU A 100 8.66 15.20 2.72
C LEU A 100 8.18 16.50 2.04
N ASP A 101 9.12 17.32 1.61
CA ASP A 101 8.82 18.41 0.67
C ASP A 101 8.71 17.81 -0.75
N CYS A 102 7.50 17.49 -1.16
CA CYS A 102 7.28 16.78 -2.41
C CYS A 102 5.94 17.13 -3.06
N ASP A 103 5.85 16.90 -4.37
CA ASP A 103 4.59 16.75 -5.09
C ASP A 103 4.30 15.26 -5.25
N VAL A 104 3.10 14.85 -4.87
CA VAL A 104 2.70 13.44 -4.92
C VAL A 104 1.60 13.27 -5.95
N THR A 105 1.84 12.35 -6.89
CA THR A 105 0.84 11.77 -7.76
C THR A 105 0.49 10.38 -7.21
N ALA A 106 -0.79 10.06 -7.14
CA ALA A 106 -1.27 8.76 -6.69
C ALA A 106 -2.26 8.22 -7.73
N LEU A 107 -2.04 7.01 -8.21
CA LEU A 107 -2.95 6.40 -9.17
C LEU A 107 -3.55 5.11 -8.65
N ASP A 108 -4.77 4.87 -9.10
CA ASP A 108 -5.46 3.59 -8.91
C ASP A 108 -6.40 3.33 -10.09
N ILE A 109 -6.57 2.07 -10.46
CA ILE A 109 -7.51 1.67 -11.49
C ILE A 109 -8.97 1.76 -11.00
N SER A 110 -9.18 1.62 -9.68
CA SER A 110 -10.48 1.71 -9.02
C SER A 110 -10.84 3.17 -8.73
N SER A 111 -11.88 3.68 -9.41
CA SER A 111 -12.46 5.00 -9.10
C SER A 111 -12.97 5.07 -7.66
N ASP A 112 -13.51 3.95 -7.14
CA ASP A 112 -14.07 3.88 -5.79
C ASP A 112 -12.96 3.96 -4.73
N ALA A 113 -11.81 3.31 -4.97
CA ALA A 113 -10.62 3.48 -4.13
C ALA A 113 -10.13 4.93 -4.12
N LEU A 114 -10.12 5.60 -5.29
CA LEU A 114 -9.73 7.00 -5.38
C LEU A 114 -10.69 7.95 -4.66
N GLU A 115 -11.98 7.65 -4.56
CA GLU A 115 -12.90 8.42 -3.73
C GLU A 115 -12.52 8.35 -2.25
N VAL A 116 -12.20 7.13 -1.75
CA VAL A 116 -11.70 6.95 -0.38
C VAL A 116 -10.38 7.70 -0.19
N ALA A 117 -9.44 7.57 -1.12
CA ALA A 117 -8.14 8.24 -1.06
C ALA A 117 -8.26 9.78 -1.02
N ARG A 118 -9.14 10.37 -1.84
CA ARG A 118 -9.42 11.82 -1.82
C ARG A 118 -10.00 12.27 -0.48
N THR A 119 -10.94 11.50 0.06
CA THR A 119 -11.53 11.78 1.39
C THR A 119 -10.44 11.74 2.47
N ASN A 120 -9.55 10.76 2.40
CA ASN A 120 -8.44 10.62 3.33
C ASN A 120 -7.40 11.74 3.19
N ALA A 121 -7.09 12.17 1.97
CA ALA A 121 -6.19 13.29 1.73
C ALA A 121 -6.76 14.58 2.33
N ALA A 122 -8.05 14.86 2.12
CA ALA A 122 -8.73 16.02 2.71
C ALA A 122 -8.73 15.93 4.25
N LEU A 123 -9.05 14.78 4.84
CA LEU A 123 -9.03 14.56 6.29
C LEU A 123 -7.65 14.85 6.90
N ASN A 124 -6.57 14.52 6.18
CA ASN A 124 -5.19 14.69 6.63
C ASN A 124 -4.54 15.99 6.15
N ASN A 125 -5.31 16.91 5.54
CA ASN A 125 -4.84 18.21 5.02
C ASN A 125 -3.65 18.07 4.05
N THR A 126 -3.74 17.13 3.10
CA THR A 126 -2.71 16.90 2.08
C THR A 126 -3.26 17.15 0.68
N GLU A 127 -2.45 17.80 -0.17
CA GLU A 127 -2.74 17.97 -1.58
C GLU A 127 -2.00 16.90 -2.39
N ILE A 128 -2.76 16.02 -3.04
CA ILE A 128 -2.28 14.89 -3.83
C ILE A 128 -2.99 14.90 -5.18
N ASN A 129 -2.24 14.70 -6.25
CA ASN A 129 -2.78 14.56 -7.61
C ASN A 129 -3.26 13.11 -7.83
N PHE A 130 -4.57 12.88 -7.83
CA PHE A 130 -5.15 11.56 -8.02
C PHE A 130 -5.55 11.31 -9.48
N ILE A 131 -5.07 10.19 -10.05
CA ILE A 131 -5.30 9.79 -11.43
C ILE A 131 -5.97 8.41 -11.45
N ASN A 132 -7.12 8.30 -12.15
CA ASN A 132 -7.75 7.01 -12.39
C ASN A 132 -7.10 6.34 -13.60
N GLN A 133 -6.13 5.47 -13.32
CA GLN A 133 -5.28 4.85 -14.33
C GLN A 133 -4.70 3.53 -13.78
N SER A 134 -4.47 2.56 -14.65
CA SER A 134 -3.74 1.34 -14.28
C SER A 134 -2.27 1.65 -13.99
N MET A 135 -1.71 1.01 -12.97
CA MET A 135 -0.27 1.07 -12.67
C MET A 135 0.60 0.44 -13.78
N THR A 136 0.00 -0.21 -14.77
CA THR A 136 0.68 -0.79 -15.93
C THR A 136 0.57 0.06 -17.19
N ASP A 137 -0.15 1.19 -17.14
CA ASP A 137 -0.23 2.13 -18.26
C ASP A 137 1.00 3.06 -18.25
N SER A 138 1.30 3.64 -19.41
CA SER A 138 2.45 4.54 -19.56
C SER A 138 2.33 5.79 -18.67
N LEU A 139 3.41 6.14 -18.00
CA LEU A 139 3.52 7.39 -17.26
C LEU A 139 4.02 8.52 -18.16
N ASN A 140 3.40 9.71 -18.04
CA ASN A 140 3.74 10.87 -18.87
C ASN A 140 4.88 11.74 -18.27
N ASN A 141 5.18 11.57 -16.98
CA ASN A 141 6.14 12.37 -16.25
C ASN A 141 7.28 11.50 -15.71
N ASN A 142 8.35 12.15 -15.29
CA ASN A 142 9.43 11.53 -14.54
C ASN A 142 9.27 11.83 -13.04
N TYR A 143 9.74 10.89 -12.23
CA TYR A 143 9.62 10.91 -10.77
C TYR A 143 10.98 10.62 -10.12
N ASP A 144 11.20 11.21 -8.97
CA ASP A 144 12.37 10.95 -8.14
C ASP A 144 12.17 9.68 -7.30
N ILE A 145 10.90 9.41 -6.95
CA ILE A 145 10.52 8.18 -6.25
C ILE A 145 9.27 7.58 -6.92
N ILE A 146 9.35 6.29 -7.21
CA ILE A 146 8.22 5.45 -7.60
C ILE A 146 8.02 4.46 -6.45
N ILE A 147 6.82 4.37 -5.87
CA ILE A 147 6.52 3.48 -4.76
C ILE A 147 5.26 2.68 -5.06
N SER A 148 5.21 1.43 -4.64
CA SER A 148 4.03 0.59 -4.75
C SER A 148 3.99 -0.52 -3.71
N ASN A 149 2.81 -0.77 -3.18
CA ASN A 149 2.41 -2.06 -2.62
C ASN A 149 1.41 -2.71 -3.59
N PRO A 150 1.87 -3.35 -4.66
CA PRO A 150 0.98 -3.87 -5.70
C PRO A 150 0.34 -5.18 -5.25
N PRO A 151 -0.75 -5.63 -5.89
CA PRO A 151 -1.27 -6.98 -5.69
C PRO A 151 -0.18 -8.01 -6.01
N TYR A 152 0.05 -8.95 -5.10
CA TYR A 152 1.14 -9.91 -5.23
C TYR A 152 0.76 -11.36 -4.91
N ILE A 153 -0.49 -11.64 -4.58
CA ILE A 153 -0.93 -12.99 -4.23
C ILE A 153 -1.28 -13.74 -5.52
N PRO A 154 -0.68 -14.92 -5.80
CA PRO A 154 -1.11 -15.76 -6.91
C PRO A 154 -2.59 -16.13 -6.81
N TYR A 155 -3.30 -16.30 -7.93
CA TYR A 155 -4.72 -16.66 -7.92
C TYR A 155 -5.02 -18.01 -7.24
N ASP A 156 -4.05 -18.92 -7.21
CA ASP A 156 -4.06 -20.19 -6.51
C ASP A 156 -3.37 -20.14 -5.14
N GLY A 157 -2.89 -18.94 -4.73
CA GLY A 157 -2.23 -18.71 -3.46
C GLY A 157 -3.19 -18.77 -2.27
N TYR A 158 -2.67 -19.18 -1.12
CA TYR A 158 -3.44 -19.19 0.12
C TYR A 158 -3.67 -17.77 0.63
N VAL A 159 -4.93 -17.45 0.88
CA VAL A 159 -5.37 -16.22 1.57
C VAL A 159 -6.35 -16.62 2.65
N GLN A 160 -6.23 -16.03 3.82
CA GLN A 160 -7.21 -16.25 4.88
C GLN A 160 -8.62 -15.86 4.41
N ASP A 161 -9.62 -16.69 4.67
CA ASP A 161 -11.00 -16.48 4.21
C ASP A 161 -11.54 -15.11 4.58
N LYS A 162 -11.21 -14.60 5.77
CA LYS A 162 -11.62 -13.25 6.20
C LYS A 162 -11.10 -12.13 5.30
N VAL A 163 -9.91 -12.26 4.72
CA VAL A 163 -9.33 -11.30 3.78
C VAL A 163 -9.97 -11.49 2.40
N LYS A 164 -9.95 -12.72 1.90
CA LYS A 164 -10.45 -13.07 0.58
C LYS A 164 -11.93 -12.70 0.37
N ASN A 165 -12.75 -12.84 1.41
CA ASN A 165 -14.21 -12.63 1.34
C ASN A 165 -14.63 -11.17 1.57
N ASN A 166 -13.75 -10.33 2.12
CA ASN A 166 -14.14 -8.99 2.56
C ASN A 166 -13.30 -7.86 1.95
N GLU A 167 -12.04 -8.12 1.57
CA GLU A 167 -11.19 -7.10 0.98
C GLU A 167 -11.20 -7.20 -0.56
N PRO A 168 -10.98 -6.10 -1.30
CA PRO A 168 -11.15 -6.11 -2.75
C PRO A 168 -10.13 -7.04 -3.43
N ASN A 169 -10.61 -8.00 -4.21
CA ASN A 169 -9.77 -8.96 -4.93
C ASN A 169 -8.75 -8.28 -5.85
N LEU A 170 -9.11 -7.12 -6.40
CA LEU A 170 -8.24 -6.30 -7.24
C LEU A 170 -6.97 -5.84 -6.51
N ALA A 171 -7.03 -5.67 -5.20
CA ALA A 171 -5.89 -5.28 -4.37
C ALA A 171 -5.06 -6.47 -3.85
N LEU A 172 -5.53 -7.71 -4.06
CA LEU A 172 -4.91 -8.90 -3.51
C LEU A 172 -4.17 -9.73 -4.57
N PHE A 173 -4.84 -10.02 -5.69
CA PHE A 173 -4.41 -11.07 -6.60
C PHE A 173 -3.68 -10.55 -7.84
N ALA A 174 -2.63 -11.27 -8.23
CA ALA A 174 -1.90 -11.02 -9.46
C ALA A 174 -1.58 -12.33 -10.19
N SER A 175 -1.53 -12.27 -11.51
CA SER A 175 -1.07 -13.36 -12.37
C SER A 175 0.44 -13.57 -12.29
N ASP A 176 0.95 -14.55 -13.03
CA ASP A 176 2.38 -14.83 -13.13
C ASP A 176 3.02 -15.11 -11.74
N ASN A 177 2.38 -15.98 -10.96
CA ASN A 177 2.77 -16.31 -9.59
C ASN A 177 2.88 -15.06 -8.69
N GLY A 178 2.00 -14.06 -8.91
CA GLY A 178 2.01 -12.81 -8.15
C GLY A 178 3.05 -11.80 -8.63
N LEU A 179 3.76 -12.05 -9.75
CA LEU A 179 4.87 -11.19 -10.20
C LEU A 179 4.48 -10.19 -11.29
N TYR A 180 3.27 -10.30 -11.82
CA TYR A 180 2.84 -9.52 -12.98
C TYR A 180 3.09 -8.02 -12.84
N PHE A 181 2.61 -7.41 -11.77
CA PHE A 181 2.73 -5.96 -11.59
C PHE A 181 4.19 -5.52 -11.42
N TYR A 182 5.01 -6.27 -10.69
CA TYR A 182 6.43 -5.94 -10.56
C TYR A 182 7.14 -5.93 -11.91
N LYS A 183 6.88 -6.96 -12.75
CA LYS A 183 7.48 -7.05 -14.09
C LYS A 183 7.05 -5.90 -14.98
N GLU A 184 5.75 -5.58 -14.97
CA GLU A 184 5.21 -4.47 -15.76
C GLU A 184 5.80 -3.13 -15.33
N ILE A 185 5.87 -2.86 -14.01
CA ILE A 185 6.46 -1.63 -13.48
C ILE A 185 7.94 -1.54 -13.81
N LEU A 186 8.71 -2.61 -13.63
CA LEU A 186 10.13 -2.65 -14.00
C LEU A 186 10.35 -2.40 -15.50
N ASN A 187 9.54 -3.01 -16.35
CA ASN A 187 9.70 -2.86 -17.80
C ASN A 187 9.28 -1.48 -18.32
N LYS A 188 8.23 -0.88 -17.74
CA LYS A 188 7.62 0.34 -18.27
C LYS A 188 8.10 1.61 -17.58
N HIS A 189 8.36 1.57 -16.26
CA HIS A 189 8.52 2.80 -15.47
C HIS A 189 9.94 3.10 -15.03
N LEU A 190 10.94 2.22 -15.25
CA LEU A 190 12.32 2.55 -14.94
C LEU A 190 12.85 3.74 -15.79
N ASN A 191 12.30 3.95 -16.98
CA ASN A 191 12.64 5.13 -17.79
C ASN A 191 12.06 6.43 -17.20
N ASN A 192 10.96 6.33 -16.46
CA ASN A 192 10.33 7.45 -15.76
C ASN A 192 10.96 7.75 -14.39
N LEU A 193 11.92 6.94 -13.95
CA LEU A 193 12.68 7.20 -12.74
C LEU A 193 13.84 8.13 -13.06
N ASN A 194 13.97 9.25 -12.32
CA ASN A 194 15.06 10.18 -12.40
C ASN A 194 16.39 9.57 -11.89
N SER A 195 17.50 10.28 -12.03
CA SER A 195 18.78 9.94 -11.41
C SER A 195 19.33 11.19 -10.70
N PRO A 196 19.54 11.14 -9.36
CA PRO A 196 19.26 10.00 -8.48
C PRO A 196 17.76 9.70 -8.38
N GLY A 197 17.42 8.42 -8.16
CA GLY A 197 16.04 8.00 -8.04
C GLY A 197 15.87 6.69 -7.27
N LEU A 198 14.66 6.45 -6.76
CA LEU A 198 14.30 5.26 -6.00
C LEU A 198 12.99 4.64 -6.50
N LEU A 199 13.02 3.34 -6.80
CA LEU A 199 11.82 2.52 -6.95
C LEU A 199 11.71 1.60 -5.73
N SER A 200 10.59 1.69 -5.01
CA SER A 200 10.33 0.97 -3.76
C SER A 200 9.12 0.06 -3.89
N PHE A 201 9.26 -1.20 -3.49
CA PHE A 201 8.17 -2.18 -3.46
C PHE A 201 8.02 -2.84 -2.10
N GLU A 202 6.77 -3.07 -1.70
CA GLU A 202 6.43 -4.19 -0.81
C GLU A 202 6.32 -5.45 -1.66
N ILE A 203 6.80 -6.60 -1.14
CA ILE A 203 6.78 -7.88 -1.84
C ILE A 203 6.14 -8.97 -0.99
N GLY A 204 5.57 -9.96 -1.64
CA GLY A 204 4.98 -11.13 -0.99
C GLY A 204 6.04 -12.11 -0.47
N ASP A 205 5.57 -13.03 0.38
CA ASP A 205 6.40 -14.11 0.90
C ASP A 205 6.96 -14.96 -0.26
N ASN A 206 8.22 -15.40 -0.14
CA ASN A 206 8.90 -16.27 -1.11
C ASN A 206 9.05 -15.68 -2.53
N GLN A 207 8.86 -14.36 -2.73
CA GLN A 207 9.01 -13.73 -4.05
C GLN A 207 10.44 -13.19 -4.32
N LYS A 208 11.30 -13.11 -3.30
CA LYS A 208 12.64 -12.53 -3.42
C LYS A 208 13.44 -13.15 -4.56
N GLU A 209 13.60 -14.48 -4.57
CA GLU A 209 14.44 -15.18 -5.57
C GLU A 209 13.89 -15.04 -6.99
N LEU A 210 12.56 -14.98 -7.13
CA LEU A 210 11.88 -14.81 -8.41
C LEU A 210 12.05 -13.36 -8.93
N LEU A 211 11.89 -12.38 -8.05
CA LEU A 211 12.06 -10.96 -8.39
C LEU A 211 13.52 -10.61 -8.67
N GLU A 212 14.45 -11.20 -7.94
CA GLU A 212 15.88 -10.93 -8.09
C GLU A 212 16.38 -11.19 -9.52
N LYS A 213 15.84 -12.23 -10.19
CA LYS A 213 16.16 -12.50 -11.60
C LYS A 213 15.75 -11.33 -12.52
N ASN A 214 14.58 -10.75 -12.26
CA ASN A 214 14.07 -9.64 -13.06
C ASN A 214 14.85 -8.34 -12.76
N VAL A 215 15.16 -8.10 -11.49
CA VAL A 215 15.90 -6.90 -11.10
C VAL A 215 17.35 -6.91 -11.61
N LYS A 216 18.03 -8.06 -11.59
CA LYS A 216 19.38 -8.22 -12.14
C LYS A 216 19.49 -7.80 -13.61
N SER A 217 18.42 -8.02 -14.40
CA SER A 217 18.39 -7.62 -15.80
C SER A 217 18.37 -6.11 -16.04
N THR A 218 18.05 -5.32 -15.01
CA THR A 218 18.03 -3.84 -15.12
C THR A 218 19.42 -3.21 -15.05
N ASN A 219 20.43 -3.93 -14.59
CA ASN A 219 21.80 -3.44 -14.29
C ASN A 219 21.84 -2.28 -13.26
N LEU A 220 20.78 -2.06 -12.51
CA LEU A 220 20.71 -1.06 -11.44
C LEU A 220 21.12 -1.67 -10.10
N LYS A 221 21.54 -0.83 -9.16
CA LYS A 221 21.75 -1.25 -7.78
C LYS A 221 20.39 -1.56 -7.13
N TYR A 222 20.34 -2.60 -6.31
CA TYR A 222 19.14 -2.96 -5.57
C TYR A 222 19.49 -3.55 -4.22
N SER A 223 18.50 -3.53 -3.31
CA SER A 223 18.55 -4.24 -2.04
C SER A 223 17.20 -4.89 -1.75
N PHE A 224 17.25 -6.08 -1.13
CA PHE A 224 16.11 -6.67 -0.46
C PHE A 224 16.29 -6.49 1.03
N GLU A 225 15.21 -6.06 1.71
CA GLU A 225 15.21 -5.87 3.14
C GLU A 225 14.09 -6.68 3.79
N ASN A 226 14.32 -7.07 5.04
CA ASN A 226 13.40 -7.90 5.78
C ASN A 226 12.43 -7.03 6.61
N ASP A 227 11.26 -7.61 6.89
CA ASP A 227 10.33 -7.11 7.89
C ASP A 227 10.82 -7.43 9.32
N LEU A 228 10.01 -7.08 10.31
CA LEU A 228 10.33 -7.32 11.72
C LEU A 228 10.34 -8.82 12.11
N GLN A 229 9.78 -9.68 11.27
CA GLN A 229 9.80 -11.13 11.46
C GLN A 229 11.03 -11.79 10.81
N GLY A 230 11.85 -10.99 10.11
CA GLY A 230 13.05 -11.46 9.41
C GLY A 230 12.79 -12.03 8.02
N LEU A 231 11.60 -11.83 7.47
CA LEU A 231 11.21 -12.27 6.12
C LEU A 231 11.46 -11.17 5.09
N PRO A 232 11.98 -11.49 3.88
CA PRO A 232 12.10 -10.51 2.80
C PRO A 232 10.73 -9.90 2.49
N ARG A 233 10.64 -8.57 2.61
CA ARG A 233 9.38 -7.84 2.46
C ARG A 233 9.51 -6.60 1.59
N TYR A 234 10.71 -6.08 1.41
CA TYR A 234 10.92 -4.83 0.68
C TYR A 234 11.97 -5.02 -0.39
N LEU A 235 11.72 -4.42 -1.56
CA LEU A 235 12.67 -4.31 -2.66
C LEU A 235 12.89 -2.83 -2.98
N PHE A 236 14.15 -2.41 -2.94
CA PHE A 236 14.58 -1.06 -3.33
C PHE A 236 15.51 -1.14 -4.52
N ILE A 237 15.26 -0.32 -5.55
CA ILE A 237 16.08 -0.22 -6.76
C ILE A 237 16.49 1.24 -6.91
N PHE A 238 17.79 1.46 -7.08
CA PHE A 238 18.43 2.78 -7.08
C PHE A 238 18.97 3.12 -8.47
N LYS A 239 18.58 4.30 -8.98
CA LYS A 239 19.05 4.82 -10.26
C LYS A 239 19.97 6.03 -10.09
#